data_27a6658113972ab6f8aeabd47bb1025d
#
_entry.id   27a6658113972ab6f8aeabd47bb1025d
#
_cell.length_a   1.000
_cell.length_b   1.000
_cell.length_c   1.000
_cell.angle_alpha   90.00
_cell.angle_beta   90.00
_cell.angle_gamma   90.00
#
_symmetry.space_group_name_H-M   'P 1'
#
loop_
_entity.id
_entity.type
_entity.pdbx_description
1 polymer ?
#
loop_
_entity_poly.entity_id
_entity_poly.type
_entity_poly.pdbx_seq_one_letter_code
_entity_poly.pdbx_strand_id
1 'polypeptide(L)'
;SINSKWPDFVNYRQNRNMALLPWRKGIVIRIEDHTSNTKRFWVQVQDTEQFDFIPGQFVTLDLPIHEKINKRVRSYSIASWPDGSNVFELLIVLAEHGLGTHYLFKEICVGSELTFRGALGVFTLPEKMENDIFLICTGTGIAPFRSMINHIYLHKIPFRKIHMIFGCRRKEDLLYYAEL
;
A
#
# COMPACT_ATOMS: atom_id res chain seq x y z
N SER A 1 31.63 0.11 6.58
CA SER A 1 31.06 0.17 5.22
C SER A 1 29.78 -0.64 5.19
N ILE A 2 28.65 0.05 5.27
CA ILE A 2 27.32 -0.56 5.17
C ILE A 2 27.00 -0.62 3.68
N ASN A 3 27.18 -1.79 3.07
CA ASN A 3 26.67 -2.10 1.75
C ASN A 3 25.14 -2.26 1.85
N SER A 4 24.40 -1.18 1.74
CA SER A 4 22.95 -1.24 1.47
C SER A 4 22.75 -1.61 0.00
N LYS A 5 22.68 -2.90 -0.30
CA LYS A 5 22.22 -3.37 -1.58
C LYS A 5 20.73 -3.08 -1.66
N TRP A 6 20.38 -1.99 -2.33
CA TRP A 6 19.05 -1.87 -2.93
C TRP A 6 18.88 -3.06 -3.90
N PRO A 7 17.74 -3.75 -3.90
CA PRO A 7 17.48 -4.71 -4.95
C PRO A 7 17.60 -3.99 -6.30
N ASP A 8 18.34 -4.60 -7.22
CA ASP A 8 18.71 -4.01 -8.53
C ASP A 8 17.47 -3.50 -9.27
N PHE A 9 17.22 -2.19 -9.19
CA PHE A 9 16.13 -1.49 -9.88
C PHE A 9 16.22 -1.60 -11.41
N VAL A 10 17.41 -1.89 -11.94
CA VAL A 10 17.67 -2.00 -13.38
C VAL A 10 16.94 -3.19 -14.01
N ASN A 11 16.78 -4.29 -13.28
CA ASN A 11 16.12 -5.49 -13.79
C ASN A 11 14.59 -5.39 -13.88
N TYR A 12 13.96 -4.49 -13.12
CA TYR A 12 12.51 -4.32 -13.15
C TYR A 12 12.00 -3.58 -14.41
N ARG A 13 12.84 -2.72 -15.02
CA ARG A 13 12.50 -1.99 -16.26
C ARG A 13 12.66 -2.82 -17.52
N GLN A 14 13.44 -3.91 -17.51
CA GLN A 14 13.74 -4.69 -18.72
C GLN A 14 12.82 -5.89 -18.95
N ASN A 15 12.09 -6.36 -17.96
CA ASN A 15 11.16 -7.47 -18.15
C ASN A 15 9.78 -6.98 -18.65
N ARG A 16 9.70 -6.64 -19.95
CA ARG A 16 8.43 -6.41 -20.67
C ARG A 16 7.59 -7.69 -20.87
N ASN A 17 8.06 -8.84 -20.48
CA ASN A 17 7.24 -10.03 -20.28
C ASN A 17 6.70 -10.01 -18.84
N MET A 18 5.68 -9.17 -18.59
CA MET A 18 4.88 -9.25 -17.38
C MET A 18 4.05 -10.55 -17.44
N ALA A 19 4.67 -11.69 -17.17
CA ALA A 19 3.94 -12.82 -16.66
C ALA A 19 3.20 -12.30 -15.42
N LEU A 20 1.89 -12.41 -15.42
CA LEU A 20 1.07 -11.97 -14.29
C LEU A 20 1.60 -12.67 -13.04
N LEU A 21 2.01 -11.89 -12.02
CA LEU A 21 2.43 -12.48 -10.74
C LEU A 21 1.35 -13.46 -10.26
N PRO A 22 1.72 -14.56 -9.63
CA PRO A 22 0.75 -15.53 -9.12
C PRO A 22 -0.16 -14.89 -8.06
N TRP A 23 -1.37 -15.42 -7.94
CA TRP A 23 -2.24 -15.11 -6.83
C TRP A 23 -1.69 -15.76 -5.55
N ARG A 24 -1.70 -15.00 -4.48
CA ARG A 24 -1.20 -15.38 -3.15
C ARG A 24 -2.33 -15.28 -2.13
N LYS A 25 -2.14 -15.90 -0.98
CA LYS A 25 -3.05 -15.84 0.15
C LYS A 25 -2.47 -14.99 1.26
N GLY A 26 -3.31 -14.17 1.86
CA GLY A 26 -3.01 -13.41 3.05
C GLY A 26 -4.12 -13.54 4.08
N ILE A 27 -3.78 -13.55 5.35
CA ILE A 27 -4.74 -13.56 6.46
C ILE A 27 -4.82 -12.15 7.04
N VAL A 28 -6.02 -11.64 7.21
CA VAL A 28 -6.27 -10.39 7.92
C VAL A 28 -6.01 -10.61 9.40
N ILE A 29 -4.95 -10.02 9.94
CA ILE A 29 -4.55 -10.19 11.35
C ILE A 29 -5.00 -9.05 12.25
N ARG A 30 -5.37 -7.91 11.67
CA ARG A 30 -5.83 -6.72 12.40
C ARG A 30 -6.70 -5.85 11.51
N ILE A 31 -7.73 -5.25 12.09
CA ILE A 31 -8.58 -4.22 11.46
C ILE A 31 -8.79 -3.10 12.46
N GLU A 32 -8.63 -1.86 12.03
CA GLU A 32 -8.91 -0.67 12.85
C GLU A 32 -9.74 0.35 12.07
N ASP A 33 -10.71 0.93 12.73
CA ASP A 33 -11.38 2.13 12.24
C ASP A 33 -10.42 3.32 12.36
N HIS A 34 -10.13 3.97 11.23
CA HIS A 34 -9.24 5.13 11.18
C HIS A 34 -10.05 6.43 11.20
N THR A 35 -11.17 6.45 10.49
CA THR A 35 -12.23 7.46 10.57
C THR A 35 -13.59 6.75 10.48
N SER A 36 -14.69 7.50 10.51
CA SER A 36 -16.05 6.95 10.42
C SER A 36 -16.31 6.11 9.16
N ASN A 37 -15.54 6.34 8.09
CA ASN A 37 -15.70 5.67 6.80
C ASN A 37 -14.39 5.09 6.23
N THR A 38 -13.31 5.06 7.00
CA THR A 38 -12.01 4.55 6.55
C THR A 38 -11.47 3.55 7.55
N LYS A 39 -11.04 2.39 7.05
CA LYS A 39 -10.43 1.31 7.84
C LYS A 39 -9.02 1.02 7.40
N ARG A 40 -8.23 0.54 8.35
CA ARG A 40 -6.90 -0.02 8.16
C ARG A 40 -6.98 -1.53 8.29
N PHE A 41 -6.38 -2.25 7.34
CA PHE A 41 -6.33 -3.71 7.33
C PHE A 41 -4.87 -4.15 7.29
N TRP A 42 -4.45 -4.97 8.24
CA TRP A 42 -3.14 -5.62 8.21
C TRP A 42 -3.29 -7.05 7.72
N VAL A 43 -2.55 -7.38 6.68
CA VAL A 43 -2.63 -8.65 5.97
C VAL A 43 -1.28 -9.36 6.08
N GLN A 44 -1.28 -10.55 6.66
CA GLN A 44 -0.11 -11.41 6.76
C GLN A 44 -0.06 -12.37 5.58
N VAL A 45 1.01 -12.31 4.82
CA VAL A 45 1.25 -13.18 3.66
C VAL A 45 1.60 -14.58 4.13
N GLN A 46 0.97 -15.62 3.54
CA GLN A 46 1.03 -16.99 4.08
C GLN A 46 2.17 -17.84 3.54
N ASP A 47 2.73 -17.50 2.40
CA ASP A 47 3.73 -18.31 1.66
C ASP A 47 5.17 -17.77 1.77
N THR A 48 5.42 -16.86 2.70
CA THR A 48 6.74 -16.26 2.94
C THR A 48 6.88 -15.75 4.36
N GLU A 49 8.10 -15.73 4.88
CA GLU A 49 8.45 -15.09 6.15
C GLU A 49 8.71 -13.58 6.00
N GLN A 50 8.94 -13.12 4.77
CA GLN A 50 9.20 -11.72 4.46
C GLN A 50 8.48 -11.34 3.16
N PHE A 51 7.75 -10.22 3.19
CA PHE A 51 7.08 -9.65 2.03
C PHE A 51 7.73 -8.32 1.65
N ASP A 52 8.66 -8.40 0.70
CA ASP A 52 9.36 -7.22 0.20
C ASP A 52 8.57 -6.49 -0.88
N PHE A 53 8.60 -5.17 -0.79
CA PHE A 53 8.03 -4.27 -1.79
C PHE A 53 8.76 -2.92 -1.78
N ILE A 54 8.55 -2.14 -2.82
CA ILE A 54 9.08 -0.78 -2.91
C ILE A 54 7.99 0.19 -2.44
N PRO A 55 8.28 1.13 -1.51
CA PRO A 55 7.32 2.15 -1.10
C PRO A 55 6.69 2.88 -2.30
N GLY A 56 5.36 2.90 -2.32
CA GLY A 56 4.58 3.40 -3.45
C GLY A 56 3.92 2.32 -4.30
N GLN A 57 4.31 1.07 -4.15
CA GLN A 57 3.67 -0.07 -4.80
C GLN A 57 2.29 -0.39 -4.20
N PHE A 58 1.53 -1.19 -4.92
CA PHE A 58 0.17 -1.63 -4.57
C PHE A 58 0.01 -3.14 -4.67
N VAL A 59 -1.03 -3.66 -4.09
CA VAL A 59 -1.54 -5.01 -4.30
C VAL A 59 -2.90 -4.97 -4.99
N THR A 60 -3.22 -6.02 -5.74
CA THR A 60 -4.54 -6.22 -6.33
C THR A 60 -5.23 -7.36 -5.60
N LEU A 61 -6.38 -7.08 -4.99
CA LEU A 61 -7.22 -8.07 -4.33
C LEU A 61 -8.18 -8.70 -5.35
N ASP A 62 -8.39 -10.00 -5.25
CA ASP A 62 -9.45 -10.73 -5.94
C ASP A 62 -10.59 -10.96 -4.95
N LEU A 63 -11.69 -10.21 -5.11
CA LEU A 63 -12.83 -10.21 -4.20
C LEU A 63 -14.02 -10.97 -4.79
N PRO A 64 -14.75 -11.80 -4.03
CA PRO A 64 -15.86 -12.61 -4.54
C PRO A 64 -17.16 -11.78 -4.74
N ILE A 65 -17.04 -10.64 -5.43
CA ILE A 65 -18.13 -9.66 -5.65
C ILE A 65 -18.74 -9.72 -7.05
N HIS A 66 -18.17 -10.53 -7.93
CA HIS A 66 -18.65 -10.71 -9.29
C HIS A 66 -18.06 -11.99 -9.92
N GLU A 67 -18.75 -12.62 -10.87
CA GLU A 67 -18.26 -13.81 -11.59
C GLU A 67 -17.04 -13.50 -12.48
N LYS A 68 -17.09 -12.37 -13.21
CA LYS A 68 -16.00 -11.97 -14.13
C LYS A 68 -14.84 -11.36 -13.35
N ILE A 69 -13.62 -11.89 -13.56
CA ILE A 69 -12.41 -11.48 -12.86
C ILE A 69 -12.11 -9.96 -12.99
N ASN A 70 -12.30 -9.38 -14.16
CA ASN A 70 -12.07 -7.96 -14.40
C ASN A 70 -13.05 -7.03 -13.64
N LYS A 71 -14.15 -7.56 -13.12
CA LYS A 71 -15.14 -6.83 -12.33
C LYS A 71 -14.98 -7.04 -10.81
N ARG A 72 -14.19 -8.03 -10.39
CA ARG A 72 -14.00 -8.36 -8.98
C ARG A 72 -12.65 -7.97 -8.42
N VAL A 73 -11.67 -7.65 -9.26
CA VAL A 73 -10.35 -7.21 -8.80
C VAL A 73 -10.34 -5.73 -8.39
N ARG A 74 -9.61 -5.43 -7.31
CA ARG A 74 -9.44 -4.06 -6.79
C ARG A 74 -8.02 -3.86 -6.33
N SER A 75 -7.42 -2.74 -6.76
CA SER A 75 -6.04 -2.39 -6.39
C SER A 75 -6.01 -1.37 -5.26
N TYR A 76 -5.11 -1.59 -4.30
CA TYR A 76 -4.90 -0.73 -3.15
C TYR A 76 -3.42 -0.51 -2.93
N SER A 77 -2.99 0.75 -2.81
CA SER A 77 -1.63 1.08 -2.44
C SER A 77 -1.30 0.55 -1.05
N ILE A 78 -0.08 0.05 -0.87
CA ILE A 78 0.41 -0.41 0.42
C ILE A 78 0.70 0.82 1.28
N ALA A 79 0.10 0.89 2.47
CA ALA A 79 0.22 2.02 3.39
C ALA A 79 1.35 1.83 4.41
N SER A 80 1.78 0.58 4.66
CA SER A 80 2.97 0.27 5.46
C SER A 80 4.24 0.40 4.63
N TRP A 81 5.39 0.23 5.26
CA TRP A 81 6.71 0.19 4.62
C TRP A 81 7.32 -1.20 4.78
N PRO A 82 8.31 -1.58 3.94
CA PRO A 82 9.01 -2.85 4.10
C PRO A 82 9.84 -2.81 5.39
N ASP A 83 9.45 -3.61 6.36
CA ASP A 83 10.05 -3.71 7.70
C ASP A 83 10.72 -5.07 7.96
N GLY A 84 10.80 -5.91 6.94
CA GLY A 84 11.35 -7.27 7.03
C GLY A 84 10.33 -8.32 7.47
N SER A 85 9.09 -7.93 7.80
CA SER A 85 8.02 -8.86 8.11
C SER A 85 7.28 -9.33 6.84
N ASN A 86 6.35 -10.27 7.02
CA ASN A 86 5.43 -10.70 5.97
C ASN A 86 4.06 -10.03 6.07
N VAL A 87 3.98 -8.86 6.70
CA VAL A 87 2.73 -8.13 6.91
C VAL A 87 2.74 -6.83 6.12
N PHE A 88 1.64 -6.53 5.44
CA PHE A 88 1.41 -5.22 4.83
C PHE A 88 0.09 -4.61 5.29
N GLU A 89 0.01 -3.29 5.25
CA GLU A 89 -1.17 -2.52 5.63
C GLU A 89 -1.86 -1.92 4.41
N LEU A 90 -3.19 -2.01 4.39
CA LEU A 90 -4.06 -1.32 3.43
C LEU A 90 -4.92 -0.29 4.14
N LEU A 91 -5.06 0.89 3.53
CA LEU A 91 -5.94 1.96 3.97
C LEU A 91 -7.11 2.06 2.97
N ILE A 92 -8.33 1.77 3.42
CA ILE A 92 -9.49 1.63 2.54
C ILE A 92 -10.63 2.51 3.03
N VAL A 93 -11.14 3.37 2.16
CA VAL A 93 -12.34 4.17 2.40
C VAL A 93 -13.57 3.46 1.87
N LEU A 94 -14.65 3.48 2.61
CA LEU A 94 -15.95 2.96 2.18
C LEU A 94 -16.53 3.87 1.07
N ALA A 95 -16.56 3.37 -0.15
CA ALA A 95 -17.18 4.05 -1.27
C ALA A 95 -18.70 3.78 -1.27
N GLU A 96 -19.53 4.82 -1.40
CA GLU A 96 -21.00 4.75 -1.31
C GLU A 96 -21.62 3.64 -2.17
N HIS A 97 -21.15 3.48 -3.41
CA HIS A 97 -21.63 2.46 -4.35
C HIS A 97 -20.55 1.41 -4.69
N GLY A 98 -19.49 1.31 -3.88
CA GLY A 98 -18.35 0.44 -4.14
C GLY A 98 -18.57 -0.99 -3.67
N LEU A 99 -18.94 -1.93 -4.52
CA LEU A 99 -19.14 -3.34 -4.16
C LEU A 99 -17.94 -3.93 -3.39
N GLY A 100 -16.72 -3.64 -3.84
CA GLY A 100 -15.50 -4.15 -3.20
C GLY A 100 -15.30 -3.61 -1.79
N THR A 101 -15.49 -2.31 -1.58
CA THR A 101 -15.32 -1.69 -0.26
C THR A 101 -16.43 -2.12 0.70
N HIS A 102 -17.68 -2.28 0.22
CA HIS A 102 -18.77 -2.83 1.03
C HIS A 102 -18.47 -4.27 1.46
N TYR A 103 -17.95 -5.11 0.56
CA TYR A 103 -17.54 -6.46 0.91
C TYR A 103 -16.44 -6.46 1.99
N LEU A 104 -15.39 -5.66 1.80
CA LEU A 104 -14.29 -5.55 2.76
C LEU A 104 -14.74 -5.04 4.13
N PHE A 105 -15.73 -4.15 4.18
CA PHE A 105 -16.22 -3.57 5.45
C PHE A 105 -17.22 -4.45 6.19
N LYS A 106 -17.98 -5.31 5.49
CA LYS A 106 -19.06 -6.11 6.06
C LYS A 106 -18.69 -7.57 6.27
N GLU A 107 -17.96 -8.15 5.32
CA GLU A 107 -17.71 -9.59 5.30
C GLU A 107 -16.30 -9.96 5.81
N ILE A 108 -15.34 -9.02 5.77
CA ILE A 108 -13.97 -9.29 6.19
C ILE A 108 -13.79 -8.96 7.66
N CYS A 109 -13.30 -9.93 8.42
CA CYS A 109 -12.93 -9.81 9.83
C CYS A 109 -11.50 -10.32 10.06
N VAL A 110 -10.98 -10.14 11.26
CA VAL A 110 -9.71 -10.75 11.68
C VAL A 110 -9.81 -12.28 11.54
N GLY A 111 -8.83 -12.90 10.89
CA GLY A 111 -8.83 -14.31 10.51
C GLY A 111 -9.34 -14.59 9.09
N SER A 112 -9.98 -13.62 8.42
CA SER A 112 -10.41 -13.78 7.03
C SER A 112 -9.24 -13.93 6.08
N GLU A 113 -9.36 -14.80 5.09
CA GLU A 113 -8.41 -14.97 4.01
C GLU A 113 -8.73 -13.99 2.87
N LEU A 114 -7.69 -13.32 2.36
CA LEU A 114 -7.75 -12.50 1.16
C LEU A 114 -6.86 -13.12 0.08
N THR A 115 -7.37 -13.18 -1.14
CA THR A 115 -6.56 -13.52 -2.31
C THR A 115 -6.05 -12.24 -2.93
N PHE A 116 -4.74 -12.14 -3.11
CA PHE A 116 -4.10 -10.94 -3.66
C PHE A 116 -2.97 -11.28 -4.63
N ARG A 117 -2.54 -10.27 -5.37
CA ARG A 117 -1.38 -10.31 -6.26
C ARG A 117 -0.59 -9.03 -6.09
N GLY A 118 0.74 -9.12 -6.06
CA GLY A 118 1.62 -7.98 -5.86
C GLY A 118 2.87 -8.37 -5.06
N ALA A 119 3.72 -7.40 -4.73
CA ALA A 119 3.56 -5.96 -4.95
C ALA A 119 3.80 -5.58 -6.42
N LEU A 120 3.07 -4.58 -6.91
CA LEU A 120 3.08 -4.09 -8.30
C LEU A 120 3.17 -2.56 -8.32
N GLY A 121 3.57 -2.01 -9.46
CA GLY A 121 3.56 -0.57 -9.69
C GLY A 121 4.93 0.06 -9.75
N VAL A 122 4.98 1.22 -10.41
CA VAL A 122 6.20 2.01 -10.68
C VAL A 122 6.13 3.42 -10.07
N PHE A 123 5.11 3.71 -9.27
CA PHE A 123 4.97 4.98 -8.55
C PHE A 123 5.84 4.94 -7.30
N THR A 124 7.13 5.11 -7.48
CA THR A 124 8.16 5.02 -6.43
C THR A 124 8.97 6.29 -6.35
N LEU A 125 9.68 6.48 -5.24
CA LEU A 125 10.61 7.60 -5.09
C LEU A 125 11.75 7.52 -6.12
N PRO A 126 12.31 8.67 -6.55
CA PRO A 126 13.51 8.68 -7.36
C PRO A 126 14.71 8.14 -6.56
N GLU A 127 15.69 7.56 -7.25
CA GLU A 127 16.92 7.04 -6.62
C GLU A 127 17.69 8.11 -5.84
N LYS A 128 17.67 9.36 -6.35
CA LYS A 128 18.31 10.51 -5.72
C LYS A 128 17.29 11.62 -5.52
N MET A 129 17.19 12.11 -4.30
CA MET A 129 16.26 13.18 -3.91
C MET A 129 16.99 14.51 -3.77
N GLU A 130 17.69 14.92 -4.84
CA GLU A 130 18.48 16.18 -4.90
C GLU A 130 17.61 17.43 -5.05
N ASN A 131 16.38 17.27 -5.52
CA ASN A 131 15.39 18.35 -5.66
C ASN A 131 14.33 18.25 -4.57
N ASP A 132 13.55 19.34 -4.42
CA ASP A 132 12.38 19.33 -3.56
C ASP A 132 11.33 18.36 -4.12
N ILE A 133 10.72 17.59 -3.24
CA ILE A 133 9.68 16.61 -3.57
C ILE A 133 8.36 17.10 -3.00
N PHE A 134 7.34 17.15 -3.85
CA PHE A 134 5.98 17.48 -3.45
C PHE A 134 5.10 16.22 -3.50
N LEU A 135 4.62 15.80 -2.35
CA LEU A 135 3.69 14.66 -2.20
C LEU A 135 2.29 15.24 -2.03
N ILE A 136 1.50 15.18 -3.10
CA ILE A 136 0.16 15.83 -3.14
C ILE A 136 -0.90 14.73 -3.23
N CYS A 137 -1.82 14.69 -2.27
CA CYS A 137 -2.87 13.69 -2.23
C CYS A 137 -4.17 14.17 -1.59
N THR A 138 -5.21 13.37 -1.72
CA THR A 138 -6.47 13.46 -0.98
C THR A 138 -6.88 12.09 -0.49
N GLY A 139 -7.58 12.00 0.64
CA GLY A 139 -8.13 10.75 1.16
C GLY A 139 -7.08 9.63 1.26
N THR A 140 -7.46 8.42 0.87
CA THR A 140 -6.57 7.24 0.93
C THR A 140 -5.39 7.28 -0.03
N GLY A 141 -5.29 8.30 -0.91
CA GLY A 141 -4.10 8.57 -1.71
C GLY A 141 -2.84 8.88 -0.90
N ILE A 142 -2.98 9.11 0.41
CA ILE A 142 -1.84 9.23 1.34
C ILE A 142 -1.09 7.91 1.55
N ALA A 143 -1.73 6.76 1.32
CA ALA A 143 -1.14 5.45 1.61
C ALA A 143 0.27 5.24 1.02
N PRO A 144 0.51 5.43 -0.29
CA PRO A 144 1.86 5.28 -0.86
C PRO A 144 2.84 6.29 -0.27
N PHE A 145 2.41 7.51 0.03
CA PHE A 145 3.27 8.54 0.60
C PHE A 145 3.66 8.23 2.05
N ARG A 146 2.73 7.70 2.84
CA ARG A 146 3.05 7.20 4.18
C ARG A 146 4.13 6.13 4.14
N SER A 147 4.00 5.17 3.24
CA SER A 147 5.01 4.14 3.00
C SER A 147 6.38 4.76 2.66
N MET A 148 6.42 5.72 1.74
CA MET A 148 7.63 6.42 1.30
C MET A 148 8.30 7.20 2.43
N ILE A 149 7.54 8.01 3.18
CA ILE A 149 8.06 8.87 4.26
C ILE A 149 8.64 8.03 5.39
N ASN A 150 7.91 6.99 5.84
CA ASN A 150 8.41 6.11 6.89
C ASN A 150 9.66 5.35 6.47
N HIS A 151 9.73 4.91 5.22
CA HIS A 151 10.91 4.25 4.67
C HIS A 151 12.13 5.20 4.66
N ILE A 152 11.95 6.44 4.19
CA ILE A 152 13.00 7.47 4.21
C ILE A 152 13.49 7.70 5.64
N TYR A 153 12.57 7.87 6.58
CA TYR A 153 12.90 8.16 7.98
C TYR A 153 13.68 7.01 8.63
N LEU A 154 13.19 5.78 8.50
CA LEU A 154 13.79 4.60 9.13
C LEU A 154 15.17 4.27 8.56
N HIS A 155 15.34 4.42 7.25
CA HIS A 155 16.62 4.13 6.58
C HIS A 155 17.53 5.35 6.46
N LYS A 156 17.12 6.50 7.01
CA LYS A 156 17.90 7.76 6.98
C LYS A 156 18.34 8.12 5.56
N ILE A 157 17.44 7.93 4.59
CA ILE A 157 17.73 8.21 3.19
C ILE A 157 17.88 9.71 3.00
N PRO A 158 18.97 10.19 2.40
CA PRO A 158 19.18 11.63 2.23
C PRO A 158 18.19 12.21 1.24
N PHE A 159 17.63 13.37 1.56
CA PHE A 159 16.72 14.14 0.71
C PHE A 159 16.97 15.64 0.91
N ARG A 160 16.63 16.44 -0.08
CA ARG A 160 16.74 17.90 0.02
C ARG A 160 15.58 18.46 0.86
N LYS A 161 14.35 18.30 0.39
CA LYS A 161 13.14 18.75 1.09
C LYS A 161 11.93 17.97 0.60
N ILE A 162 11.04 17.61 1.51
CA ILE A 162 9.77 16.96 1.20
C ILE A 162 8.63 17.84 1.70
N HIS A 163 7.69 18.14 0.82
CA HIS A 163 6.47 18.87 1.12
C HIS A 163 5.28 17.92 0.99
N MET A 164 4.56 17.69 2.08
CA MET A 164 3.31 16.93 2.06
C MET A 164 2.14 17.92 1.97
N ILE A 165 1.32 17.75 0.93
CA ILE A 165 0.09 18.52 0.73
C ILE A 165 -1.08 17.56 0.71
N PHE A 166 -1.91 17.62 1.75
CA PHE A 166 -3.08 16.77 1.91
C PHE A 166 -4.36 17.59 1.78
N GLY A 167 -5.16 17.32 0.74
CA GLY A 167 -6.49 17.91 0.56
C GLY A 167 -7.57 17.12 1.28
N CYS A 168 -8.36 17.76 2.14
CA CYS A 168 -9.53 17.18 2.79
C CYS A 168 -10.65 18.21 2.94
N ARG A 169 -11.87 17.74 3.18
CA ARG A 169 -13.03 18.63 3.38
C ARG A 169 -13.09 19.18 4.81
N ARG A 170 -12.71 18.35 5.78
CA ARG A 170 -12.78 18.64 7.21
C ARG A 170 -11.52 18.16 7.89
N LYS A 171 -11.21 18.72 9.06
CA LYS A 171 -10.03 18.34 9.85
C LYS A 171 -10.08 16.85 10.28
N GLU A 172 -11.26 16.35 10.63
CA GLU A 172 -11.49 14.97 11.00
C GLU A 172 -11.26 13.96 9.86
N ASP A 173 -11.20 14.44 8.60
CA ASP A 173 -10.89 13.62 7.42
C ASP A 173 -9.37 13.51 7.17
N LEU A 174 -8.54 14.15 7.98
CA LEU A 174 -7.08 14.06 7.89
C LEU A 174 -6.61 12.67 8.35
N LEU A 175 -6.14 11.88 7.40
CA LEU A 175 -5.63 10.54 7.66
C LEU A 175 -4.18 10.61 8.15
N TYR A 176 -3.83 9.80 9.15
CA TYR A 176 -2.50 9.74 9.78
C TYR A 176 -1.99 11.06 10.34
N TYR A 177 -2.88 12.02 10.66
CA TYR A 177 -2.51 13.36 11.12
C TYR A 177 -1.56 13.39 12.33
N ALA A 178 -1.76 12.47 13.27
CA ALA A 178 -0.91 12.38 14.46
C ALA A 178 0.45 11.70 14.20
N GLU A 179 0.61 11.05 13.06
CA GLU A 179 1.83 10.33 12.68
C GLU A 179 2.74 11.17 11.78
N LEU A 180 2.16 11.99 10.90
CA LEU A 180 2.85 12.83 9.92
C LEU A 180 2.92 14.29 10.34
#